data_d8cd072e9131a4a18ee5deb0a0c974f1
#
_entry.id   d8cd072e9131a4a18ee5deb0a0c974f1
#
_cell.length_a   1.000
_cell.length_b   1.000
_cell.length_c   1.000
_cell.angle_alpha   90.00
_cell.angle_beta   90.00
_cell.angle_gamma   90.00
#
_symmetry.space_group_name_H-M   'P 1'
#
loop_
_entity.id
_entity.type
_entity.pdbx_description
1 polymer ?
#
loop_
_entity_poly.entity_id
_entity_poly.type
_entity_poly.pdbx_seq_one_letter_code
_entity_poly.pdbx_strand_id
1 'polypeptide(L)'
;MNKPRILVVEDDNSVKNLITTTLKAHDYHFLTAENGEVAILEAASHNPEIMLLDLGLPDIDGIEVIKRVRTWSQMPIIVISARSEDADKI
;
A
#
# COMPACT_ATOMS: atom_id res chain seq x y z
N MET A 1 -10.51 -19.82 -9.81
CA MET A 1 -10.56 -18.42 -10.03
C MET A 1 -9.59 -17.68 -9.18
N ASN A 2 -8.89 -16.76 -9.75
CA ASN A 2 -7.84 -16.08 -9.06
C ASN A 2 -8.39 -14.91 -8.27
N LYS A 3 -7.93 -14.79 -7.05
CA LYS A 3 -8.24 -13.62 -6.27
C LYS A 3 -7.25 -12.53 -6.61
N PRO A 4 -7.64 -11.27 -6.52
CA PRO A 4 -6.71 -10.17 -6.77
C PRO A 4 -5.56 -10.21 -5.80
N ARG A 5 -4.40 -9.83 -6.27
CA ARG A 5 -3.25 -9.68 -5.41
C ARG A 5 -3.16 -8.23 -4.98
N ILE A 6 -3.07 -8.02 -3.68
CA ILE A 6 -3.11 -6.69 -3.11
C ILE A 6 -1.76 -6.36 -2.52
N LEU A 7 -1.23 -5.19 -2.83
CA LEU A 7 0.02 -4.73 -2.22
C LEU A 7 -0.33 -3.78 -1.07
N VAL A 8 0.10 -4.13 0.12
CA VAL A 8 -0.16 -3.33 1.32
C VAL A 8 1.11 -2.58 1.67
N VAL A 9 1.06 -1.26 1.59
CA VAL A 9 2.22 -0.42 1.86
C VAL A 9 1.99 0.31 3.17
N GLU A 10 2.64 -0.17 4.21
CA GLU A 10 2.42 0.35 5.56
C GLU A 10 3.63 0.04 6.42
N ASP A 11 4.18 1.04 7.08
CA ASP A 11 5.35 0.82 7.94
C ASP A 11 4.99 0.49 9.38
N ASP A 12 3.79 0.82 9.83
CA ASP A 12 3.36 0.53 11.19
C ASP A 12 2.91 -0.92 11.26
N ASN A 13 3.57 -1.72 12.06
CA ASN A 13 3.27 -3.15 12.13
C ASN A 13 1.86 -3.44 12.64
N SER A 14 1.36 -2.64 13.55
CA SER A 14 0.02 -2.87 14.07
C SER A 14 -1.03 -2.68 12.99
N VAL A 15 -0.91 -1.61 12.23
CA VAL A 15 -1.84 -1.33 11.15
C VAL A 15 -1.69 -2.37 10.04
N LYS A 16 -0.45 -2.70 9.71
CA LYS A 16 -0.19 -3.68 8.68
C LYS A 16 -0.80 -5.03 9.06
N ASN A 17 -0.61 -5.44 10.31
CA ASN A 17 -1.14 -6.72 10.76
C ASN A 17 -2.66 -6.74 10.74
N LEU A 18 -3.29 -5.63 11.09
CA LEU A 18 -4.74 -5.57 11.04
C LEU A 18 -5.23 -5.75 9.62
N ILE A 19 -4.61 -5.06 8.68
CA ILE A 19 -5.02 -5.14 7.28
C ILE A 19 -4.78 -6.54 6.73
N THR A 20 -3.59 -7.09 6.96
CA THR A 20 -3.27 -8.39 6.37
C THR A 20 -4.07 -9.51 7.01
N THR A 21 -4.37 -9.40 8.30
CA THR A 21 -5.21 -10.39 8.95
C THR A 21 -6.61 -10.39 8.34
N THR A 22 -7.14 -9.19 8.06
CA THR A 22 -8.44 -9.08 7.42
C THR A 22 -8.41 -9.67 6.01
N LEU A 23 -7.35 -9.41 5.26
CA LEU A 23 -7.23 -9.94 3.91
C LEU A 23 -7.14 -11.46 3.94
N LYS A 24 -6.40 -12.01 4.88
CA LYS A 24 -6.31 -13.45 5.01
C LYS A 24 -7.67 -14.07 5.32
N ALA A 25 -8.45 -13.42 6.18
CA ALA A 25 -9.74 -13.93 6.55
C ALA A 25 -10.68 -14.04 5.37
N HIS A 26 -10.45 -13.23 4.34
CA HIS A 26 -11.26 -13.24 3.13
C HIS A 26 -10.56 -13.95 1.97
N ASP A 27 -9.47 -14.66 2.27
CA ASP A 27 -8.75 -15.43 1.26
C ASP A 27 -8.12 -14.61 0.15
N TYR A 28 -7.81 -13.37 0.40
CA TYR A 28 -7.09 -12.57 -0.58
C TYR A 28 -5.61 -12.85 -0.52
N HIS A 29 -4.96 -12.79 -1.67
CA HIS A 29 -3.51 -12.85 -1.73
C HIS A 29 -2.95 -11.44 -1.56
N PHE A 30 -1.85 -11.31 -0.85
CA PHE A 30 -1.28 -10.00 -0.66
C PHE A 30 0.22 -10.05 -0.54
N LEU A 31 0.83 -8.89 -0.78
CA LEU A 31 2.24 -8.63 -0.56
C LEU A 31 2.31 -7.44 0.37
N THR A 32 3.42 -7.27 1.06
CA THR A 32 3.59 -6.12 1.94
C THR A 32 4.86 -5.38 1.58
N ALA A 33 4.86 -4.08 1.86
CA ALA A 33 6.03 -3.25 1.72
C ALA A 33 6.05 -2.27 2.88
N GLU A 34 7.20 -2.02 3.45
CA GLU A 34 7.29 -1.19 4.63
C GLU A 34 7.72 0.23 4.32
N ASN A 35 8.05 0.50 3.09
CA ASN A 35 8.44 1.85 2.69
C ASN A 35 8.17 2.03 1.21
N GLY A 36 8.38 3.24 0.74
CA GLY A 36 8.01 3.58 -0.62
C GLY A 36 8.88 2.93 -1.68
N GLU A 37 10.18 2.81 -1.41
CA GLU A 37 11.07 2.20 -2.40
C GLU A 37 10.72 0.74 -2.61
N VAL A 38 10.47 0.01 -1.51
CA VAL A 38 10.09 -1.38 -1.61
C VAL A 38 8.74 -1.50 -2.29
N ALA A 39 7.83 -0.55 -2.01
CA ALA A 39 6.51 -0.58 -2.65
C ALA A 39 6.62 -0.48 -4.16
N ILE A 40 7.46 0.42 -4.65
CA ILE A 40 7.64 0.60 -6.08
C ILE A 40 8.25 -0.65 -6.69
N LEU A 41 9.24 -1.22 -6.02
CA LEU A 41 9.88 -2.44 -6.49
C LEU A 41 8.87 -3.60 -6.54
N GLU A 42 8.09 -3.77 -5.49
CA GLU A 42 7.11 -4.86 -5.45
C GLU A 42 6.03 -4.66 -6.50
N ALA A 43 5.60 -3.42 -6.69
CA ALA A 43 4.59 -3.15 -7.70
C ALA A 43 5.10 -3.49 -9.10
N ALA A 44 6.34 -3.15 -9.38
CA ALA A 44 6.92 -3.42 -10.68
C ALA A 44 7.18 -4.91 -10.88
N SER A 45 7.61 -5.59 -9.80
CA SER A 45 8.01 -6.99 -9.93
C SER A 45 6.82 -7.95 -9.95
N HIS A 46 5.80 -7.67 -9.17
CA HIS A 46 4.70 -8.60 -8.98
C HIS A 46 3.38 -8.15 -9.60
N ASN A 47 3.35 -6.93 -10.08
CA ASN A 47 2.19 -6.43 -10.81
C ASN A 47 0.88 -6.65 -10.05
N PRO A 48 0.77 -6.14 -8.83
CA PRO A 48 -0.46 -6.35 -8.06
C PRO A 48 -1.62 -5.62 -8.71
N GLU A 49 -2.83 -6.02 -8.34
CA GLU A 49 -4.01 -5.46 -8.95
C GLU A 49 -4.56 -4.27 -8.20
N ILE A 50 -4.19 -4.12 -6.94
CA ILE A 50 -4.61 -3.00 -6.10
C ILE A 50 -3.49 -2.71 -5.13
N MET A 51 -3.29 -1.42 -4.84
CA MET A 51 -2.33 -1.01 -3.82
C MET A 51 -3.09 -0.29 -2.71
N LEU A 52 -2.85 -0.69 -1.46
CA LEU A 52 -3.33 0.04 -0.29
C LEU A 52 -2.12 0.80 0.23
N LEU A 53 -2.19 2.10 0.23
CA LEU A 53 -1.02 2.93 0.43
C LEU A 53 -1.18 3.89 1.60
N ASP A 54 -0.25 3.82 2.54
CA ASP A 54 -0.16 4.81 3.60
C ASP A 54 0.74 5.95 3.11
N LEU A 55 0.31 7.17 3.29
CA LEU A 55 1.09 8.30 2.80
C LEU A 55 2.27 8.66 3.68
N GLY A 56 2.20 8.29 4.95
CA GLY A 56 3.26 8.66 5.89
C GLY A 56 4.39 7.65 5.96
N LEU A 57 5.01 7.36 4.82
CA LEU A 57 6.09 6.38 4.78
C LEU A 57 7.41 6.99 5.25
N PRO A 58 8.33 6.14 5.70
CA PRO A 58 9.57 6.66 6.29
C PRO A 58 10.60 7.16 5.29
N ASP A 59 10.56 6.70 4.06
CA ASP A 59 11.60 7.06 3.08
C ASP A 59 11.15 8.11 2.08
N ILE A 60 10.04 7.86 1.40
CA ILE A 60 9.54 8.83 0.44
C ILE A 60 8.06 9.03 0.69
N ASP A 61 7.58 10.19 0.28
CA ASP A 61 6.17 10.52 0.45
C ASP A 61 5.33 9.56 -0.36
N GLY A 62 4.20 9.13 0.19
CA GLY A 62 3.29 8.27 -0.56
C GLY A 62 2.81 8.89 -1.86
N ILE A 63 2.71 10.23 -1.91
CA ILE A 63 2.35 10.90 -3.16
C ILE A 63 3.41 10.62 -4.23
N GLU A 64 4.67 10.57 -3.83
CA GLU A 64 5.74 10.27 -4.77
C GLU A 64 5.62 8.83 -5.28
N VAL A 65 5.23 7.91 -4.40
CA VAL A 65 5.00 6.53 -4.82
C VAL A 65 3.94 6.49 -5.92
N ILE A 66 2.85 7.23 -5.72
CA ILE A 66 1.78 7.28 -6.70
C ILE A 66 2.31 7.81 -8.03
N LYS A 67 3.06 8.89 -7.98
CA LYS A 67 3.58 9.48 -9.20
C LYS A 67 4.45 8.51 -9.98
N ARG A 68 5.32 7.80 -9.29
CA ARG A 68 6.21 6.86 -9.95
C ARG A 68 5.46 5.68 -10.54
N VAL A 69 4.53 5.13 -9.78
CA VAL A 69 3.75 3.99 -10.25
C VAL A 69 2.93 4.39 -11.48
N ARG A 70 2.39 5.61 -11.48
CA ARG A 70 1.55 6.06 -12.59
C ARG A 70 2.30 6.22 -13.90
N THR A 71 3.63 6.21 -13.87
CA THR A 71 4.37 6.28 -15.14
C THR A 71 4.23 5.00 -15.93
N TRP A 72 3.85 3.89 -15.31
CA TRP A 72 3.74 2.62 -16.03
C TRP A 72 2.51 1.79 -15.66
N SER A 73 1.69 2.24 -14.73
CA SER A 73 0.55 1.43 -14.31
C SER A 73 -0.65 2.29 -13.96
N GLN A 74 -1.82 1.79 -14.29
CA GLN A 74 -3.07 2.44 -13.91
C GLN A 74 -3.77 1.68 -12.79
N MET A 75 -3.05 0.84 -12.05
CA MET A 75 -3.69 0.04 -11.01
C MET A 75 -4.38 0.94 -10.00
N PRO A 76 -5.51 0.53 -9.47
CA PRO A 76 -6.17 1.30 -8.42
C PRO A 76 -5.29 1.42 -7.19
N ILE A 77 -5.22 2.61 -6.65
CA ILE A 77 -4.47 2.88 -5.42
C ILE A 77 -5.45 3.48 -4.43
N ILE A 78 -5.62 2.80 -3.31
CA ILE A 78 -6.49 3.29 -2.25
C ILE A 78 -5.60 3.81 -1.15
N VAL A 79 -5.74 5.09 -0.86
CA VAL A 79 -4.95 5.71 0.20
C VAL A 79 -5.59 5.37 1.54
N ILE A 80 -4.79 4.79 2.42
CA ILE A 80 -5.21 4.54 3.78
C ILE A 80 -4.26 5.32 4.64
N SER A 81 -4.73 6.08 5.56
CA SER A 81 -3.82 6.86 6.37
C SER A 81 -4.24 6.81 7.81
N ALA A 82 -3.43 6.13 8.59
CA ALA A 82 -3.68 6.06 10.00
C ALA A 82 -3.28 7.35 10.67
N ARG A 83 -2.68 8.24 9.92
CA ARG A 83 -2.21 9.50 10.49
C ARG A 83 -3.03 10.67 10.05
N SER A 84 -4.21 10.39 9.64
CA SER A 84 -5.05 11.44 9.12
C SER A 84 -5.38 12.47 10.15
N GLU A 85 -5.29 12.11 11.39
CA GLU A 85 -5.59 13.07 12.41
C GLU A 85 -4.65 14.24 12.36
N ASP A 86 -3.53 14.07 11.71
CA ASP A 86 -2.64 15.18 11.59
C ASP A 86 -3.27 16.33 10.90
N ALA A 87 -4.13 16.05 10.00
CA ALA A 87 -4.77 17.10 9.27
C ALA A 87 -5.73 17.85 10.14
N ASP A 88 -6.18 17.22 11.15
CA ASP A 88 -7.13 17.85 11.97
C ASP A 88 -6.58 18.83 12.89
N LYS A 89 -5.34 18.85 13.01
CA LYS A 89 -4.77 19.74 13.94
C LYS A 89 -4.94 21.13 13.56
N ILE A 90 -5.50 21.36 12.50
CA ILE A 90 -5.67 22.65 12.02
C ILE A 90 -6.33 23.58 12.88
#